data_eddaf641185a766a09e798b93cf20fcd
#
_entry.id   eddaf641185a766a09e798b93cf20fcd
#
_cell.length_a   1.000
_cell.length_b   1.000
_cell.length_c   1.000
_cell.angle_alpha   90.00
_cell.angle_beta   90.00
_cell.angle_gamma   90.00
#
_symmetry.space_group_name_H-M   'P 1'
#
loop_
_entity.id
_entity.type
_entity.pdbx_description
1 polymer ?
#
loop_
_entity_poly.entity_id
_entity_poly.type
_entity_poly.pdbx_seq_one_letter_code
_entity_poly.pdbx_strand_id
1 'polypeptide(L)'
;DNLTKTPLRASHVIMIIMKRSKEVKIREVEEIAAVSCAVQNMYLTTTVYGIGAYWNTGGVTYMEPAKQAFNINEEDRLMGFFYLGKKKGTYLEGKRKPIEESVEWIDDYNTEL
;
A
#
# COMPACT_ATOMS: atom_id res chain seq x y z
N ASP A 1 10.75 3.96 -21.61
CA ASP A 1 9.54 4.28 -20.88
C ASP A 1 9.51 3.49 -19.57
N ASN A 2 9.43 4.19 -18.43
CA ASN A 2 9.48 3.54 -17.10
C ASN A 2 8.22 2.71 -16.80
N LEU A 3 7.10 3.02 -17.43
CA LEU A 3 5.84 2.30 -17.25
C LEU A 3 5.90 0.87 -17.79
N THR A 4 6.65 0.66 -18.88
CA THR A 4 6.81 -0.67 -19.47
C THR A 4 8.00 -1.45 -18.91
N LYS A 5 9.02 -0.75 -18.43
CA LYS A 5 10.25 -1.40 -17.94
C LYS A 5 10.19 -1.82 -16.49
N THR A 6 9.45 -1.12 -15.65
CA THR A 6 9.37 -1.43 -14.20
C THR A 6 8.75 -2.79 -13.91
N PRO A 7 7.63 -3.20 -14.52
CA PRO A 7 7.07 -4.54 -14.32
C PRO A 7 8.02 -5.65 -14.73
N LEU A 8 8.82 -5.45 -15.77
CA LEU A 8 9.77 -6.45 -16.29
C LEU A 8 10.99 -6.68 -15.37
N ARG A 9 11.18 -5.82 -14.36
CA ARG A 9 12.28 -5.93 -13.38
C ARG A 9 11.88 -6.69 -12.12
N ALA A 10 10.59 -6.93 -11.92
CA ALA A 10 10.04 -7.71 -10.82
C ALA A 10 9.81 -9.15 -11.26
N SER A 11 9.92 -10.10 -10.31
CA SER A 11 9.58 -11.50 -10.58
C SER A 11 8.05 -11.72 -10.55
N HIS A 12 7.34 -10.96 -9.72
CA HIS A 12 5.89 -11.00 -9.57
C HIS A 12 5.33 -9.59 -9.39
N VAL A 13 4.14 -9.39 -9.90
CA VAL A 13 3.38 -8.15 -9.71
C VAL A 13 1.99 -8.53 -9.20
N ILE A 14 1.61 -7.97 -8.06
CA ILE A 14 0.28 -8.15 -7.48
C ILE A 14 -0.48 -6.84 -7.67
N MET A 15 -1.62 -6.92 -8.35
CA MET A 15 -2.52 -5.78 -8.48
C MET A 15 -3.36 -5.66 -7.21
N ILE A 16 -3.32 -4.49 -6.58
CA ILE A 16 -4.05 -4.22 -5.34
C ILE A 16 -5.36 -3.53 -5.69
N ILE A 17 -6.46 -4.18 -5.38
CA ILE A 17 -7.81 -3.66 -5.62
C ILE A 17 -8.58 -3.64 -4.30
N MET A 18 -9.14 -2.49 -3.96
CA MET A 18 -10.14 -2.38 -2.93
C MET A 18 -11.51 -2.64 -3.55
N LYS A 19 -12.18 -3.70 -3.12
CA LYS A 19 -13.56 -3.99 -3.49
C LYS A 19 -14.51 -3.30 -2.53
N ARG A 20 -15.46 -2.54 -3.08
CA ARG A 20 -16.51 -1.92 -2.28
C ARG A 20 -17.40 -2.99 -1.64
N SER A 21 -17.64 -2.84 -0.36
CA SER A 21 -18.67 -3.63 0.33
C SER A 21 -20.06 -3.23 -0.16
N LYS A 22 -20.96 -4.21 -0.25
CA LYS A 22 -22.38 -3.96 -0.49
C LYS A 22 -23.11 -3.45 0.77
N GLU A 23 -22.43 -3.48 1.92
CA GLU A 23 -22.97 -2.98 3.17
C GLU A 23 -22.85 -1.46 3.23
N VAL A 24 -24.00 -0.77 3.21
CA VAL A 24 -24.08 0.70 3.18
C VAL A 24 -23.42 1.39 4.37
N LYS A 25 -23.18 0.67 5.48
CA LYS A 25 -22.60 1.21 6.70
C LYS A 25 -21.09 1.42 6.65
N ILE A 26 -20.38 0.69 5.76
CA ILE A 26 -18.93 0.75 5.68
C ILE A 26 -18.51 1.92 4.77
N ARG A 27 -17.76 2.83 5.31
CA ARG A 27 -17.24 3.97 4.55
C ARG A 27 -16.07 3.56 3.67
N GLU A 28 -15.98 4.13 2.48
CA GLU A 28 -14.89 3.84 1.53
C GLU A 28 -13.51 4.04 2.14
N VAL A 29 -13.33 5.08 2.96
CA VAL A 29 -12.04 5.36 3.63
C VAL A 29 -11.62 4.22 4.56
N GLU A 30 -12.57 3.55 5.21
CA GLU A 30 -12.30 2.42 6.10
C GLU A 30 -11.83 1.19 5.30
N GLU A 31 -12.43 0.96 4.14
CA GLU A 31 -12.03 -0.12 3.24
C GLU A 31 -10.65 0.14 2.62
N ILE A 32 -10.36 1.38 2.23
CA ILE A 32 -9.04 1.80 1.76
C ILE A 32 -7.99 1.56 2.87
N ALA A 33 -8.30 1.94 4.11
CA ALA A 33 -7.42 1.72 5.25
C ALA A 33 -7.17 0.23 5.49
N ALA A 34 -8.22 -0.59 5.43
CA ALA A 34 -8.11 -2.04 5.61
C ALA A 34 -7.21 -2.69 4.56
N VAL A 35 -7.36 -2.32 3.29
CA VAL A 35 -6.49 -2.81 2.20
C VAL A 35 -5.05 -2.32 2.40
N SER A 36 -4.85 -1.08 2.84
CA SER A 36 -3.52 -0.54 3.14
C SER A 36 -2.82 -1.31 4.27
N CYS A 37 -3.56 -1.71 5.31
CA CYS A 37 -3.06 -2.60 6.37
C CYS A 37 -2.65 -3.97 5.80
N ALA A 38 -3.44 -4.54 4.90
CA ALA A 38 -3.09 -5.81 4.25
C ALA A 38 -1.78 -5.68 3.44
N VAL A 39 -1.60 -4.57 2.71
CA VAL A 39 -0.36 -4.30 1.98
C VAL A 39 0.84 -4.17 2.93
N GLN A 40 0.66 -3.51 4.07
CA GLN A 40 1.71 -3.43 5.10
C GLN A 40 2.09 -4.81 5.63
N ASN A 41 1.12 -5.69 5.87
CA ASN A 41 1.39 -7.06 6.28
C ASN A 41 2.16 -7.85 5.20
N MET A 42 1.84 -7.62 3.93
CA MET A 42 2.62 -8.18 2.81
C MET A 42 4.07 -7.69 2.84
N TYR A 43 4.32 -6.39 3.10
CA TYR A 43 5.67 -5.85 3.24
C TYR A 43 6.45 -6.52 4.37
N LEU A 44 5.84 -6.66 5.54
CA LEU A 44 6.46 -7.31 6.69
C LEU A 44 6.81 -8.77 6.35
N THR A 45 5.88 -9.48 5.72
CA THR A 45 6.10 -10.86 5.29
C THR A 45 7.26 -10.98 4.29
N THR A 46 7.28 -10.14 3.25
CA THR A 46 8.38 -10.17 2.26
C THR A 46 9.73 -9.86 2.90
N THR A 47 9.76 -8.99 3.91
CA THR A 47 10.98 -8.66 4.65
C THR A 47 11.51 -9.88 5.40
N VAL A 48 10.65 -10.64 6.08
CA VAL A 48 11.03 -11.88 6.79
C VAL A 48 11.63 -12.90 5.83
N TYR A 49 11.08 -13.02 4.62
CA TYR A 49 11.61 -13.94 3.60
C TYR A 49 12.79 -13.37 2.80
N GLY A 50 13.30 -12.19 3.12
CA GLY A 50 14.40 -11.56 2.39
C GLY A 50 14.04 -11.15 0.96
N ILE A 51 12.76 -11.06 0.63
CA ILE A 51 12.24 -10.66 -0.69
C ILE A 51 12.18 -9.13 -0.76
N GLY A 52 12.63 -8.57 -1.89
CA GLY A 52 12.43 -7.15 -2.19
C GLY A 52 10.98 -6.89 -2.58
N ALA A 53 10.39 -5.84 -2.03
CA ALA A 53 9.04 -5.42 -2.34
C ALA A 53 8.93 -3.91 -2.54
N TYR A 54 8.01 -3.50 -3.40
CA TYR A 54 7.71 -2.09 -3.65
C TYR A 54 6.25 -1.91 -4.06
N TRP A 55 5.50 -1.12 -3.31
CA TRP A 55 4.14 -0.73 -3.67
C TRP A 55 4.16 0.58 -4.46
N ASN A 56 3.80 0.51 -5.73
CA ASN A 56 3.69 1.67 -6.60
C ASN A 56 2.22 2.06 -6.77
N THR A 57 1.88 3.26 -6.36
CA THR A 57 0.54 3.85 -6.47
C THR A 57 0.45 4.94 -7.54
N GLY A 58 1.54 5.22 -8.26
CA GLY A 58 1.60 6.25 -9.28
C GLY A 58 1.17 5.79 -10.68
N GLY A 59 1.32 6.68 -11.64
CA GLY A 59 1.10 6.41 -13.05
C GLY A 59 -0.33 6.00 -13.37
N VAL A 60 -0.50 4.85 -13.98
CA VAL A 60 -1.80 4.35 -14.47
C VAL A 60 -2.82 4.04 -13.37
N THR A 61 -2.40 3.94 -12.12
CA THR A 61 -3.27 3.59 -10.99
C THR A 61 -4.52 4.49 -10.90
N TYR A 62 -4.37 5.76 -11.21
CA TYR A 62 -5.45 6.76 -11.10
C TYR A 62 -6.09 7.10 -12.44
N MET A 63 -5.74 6.41 -13.50
CA MET A 63 -6.31 6.64 -14.82
C MET A 63 -7.56 5.80 -15.02
N GLU A 64 -8.67 6.44 -15.42
CA GLU A 64 -9.93 5.75 -15.70
C GLU A 64 -9.77 4.60 -16.71
N PRO A 65 -9.00 4.73 -17.81
CA PRO A 65 -8.78 3.62 -18.72
C PRO A 65 -8.13 2.38 -18.08
N ALA A 66 -7.41 2.52 -16.96
CA ALA A 66 -6.80 1.39 -16.27
C ALA A 66 -7.86 0.49 -15.63
N LYS A 67 -8.91 1.05 -15.05
CA LYS A 67 -10.03 0.27 -14.49
C LYS A 67 -10.68 -0.60 -15.56
N GLN A 68 -10.91 -0.04 -16.74
CA GLN A 68 -11.46 -0.76 -17.89
C GLN A 68 -10.52 -1.85 -18.39
N ALA A 69 -9.23 -1.54 -18.54
CA ALA A 69 -8.22 -2.47 -19.02
C ALA A 69 -8.02 -3.68 -18.09
N PHE A 70 -8.21 -3.48 -16.79
CA PHE A 70 -8.08 -4.54 -15.77
C PHE A 70 -9.45 -5.12 -15.34
N ASN A 71 -10.53 -4.75 -16.02
CA ASN A 71 -11.90 -5.21 -15.73
C ASN A 71 -12.30 -5.00 -14.25
N ILE A 72 -11.97 -3.83 -13.70
CA ILE A 72 -12.30 -3.40 -12.34
C ILE A 72 -13.66 -2.69 -12.39
N ASN A 73 -14.56 -3.04 -11.46
CA ASN A 73 -15.87 -2.39 -11.38
C ASN A 73 -15.73 -0.88 -11.07
N GLU A 74 -16.75 -0.13 -11.46
CA GLU A 74 -16.74 1.33 -11.30
C GLU A 74 -16.62 1.76 -9.84
N GLU A 75 -17.33 1.07 -8.94
CA GLU A 75 -17.30 1.33 -7.50
C GLU A 75 -16.00 0.91 -6.81
N ASP A 76 -15.24 -0.04 -7.40
CA ASP A 76 -13.99 -0.55 -6.85
C ASP A 76 -12.82 0.44 -7.09
N ARG A 77 -11.74 0.30 -6.33
CA ARG A 77 -10.55 1.16 -6.47
C ARG A 77 -9.31 0.34 -6.79
N LEU A 78 -8.64 0.70 -7.89
CA LEU A 78 -7.27 0.27 -8.11
C LEU A 78 -6.36 1.04 -7.15
N MET A 79 -5.66 0.32 -6.28
CA MET A 79 -4.78 0.93 -5.27
C MET A 79 -3.29 0.78 -5.62
N GLY A 80 -2.99 0.36 -6.84
CA GLY A 80 -1.65 0.25 -7.37
C GLY A 80 -1.16 -1.18 -7.52
N PHE A 81 0.14 -1.29 -7.68
CA PHE A 81 0.82 -2.55 -7.99
C PHE A 81 1.91 -2.82 -6.98
N PHE A 82 1.90 -4.00 -6.40
CA PHE A 82 2.88 -4.48 -5.45
C PHE A 82 3.87 -5.40 -6.17
N TYR A 83 5.08 -4.91 -6.37
CA TYR A 83 6.15 -5.60 -7.07
C TYR A 83 6.97 -6.42 -6.10
N LEU A 84 7.28 -7.65 -6.48
CA LEU A 84 8.09 -8.59 -5.72
C LEU A 84 9.30 -9.02 -6.54
N GLY A 85 10.45 -9.15 -5.90
CA GLY A 85 11.62 -9.60 -6.59
C GLY A 85 12.81 -9.86 -5.67
N LYS A 86 13.85 -10.46 -6.26
CA LYS A 86 15.11 -10.64 -5.57
C LYS A 86 15.79 -9.30 -5.34
N LYS A 87 16.22 -9.05 -4.11
CA LYS A 87 17.00 -7.86 -3.77
C LYS A 87 18.33 -7.88 -4.55
N LYS A 88 18.68 -6.73 -5.13
CA LYS A 88 19.91 -6.58 -5.91
C LYS A 88 20.66 -5.35 -5.43
N GLY A 89 21.91 -5.53 -5.01
CA GLY A 89 22.78 -4.45 -4.56
C GLY A 89 22.63 -4.12 -3.07
N THR A 90 23.24 -2.99 -2.66
CA THR A 90 23.23 -2.49 -1.28
C THR A 90 21.99 -1.63 -1.06
N TYR A 91 21.34 -1.82 0.07
CA TYR A 91 20.16 -1.04 0.45
C TYR A 91 20.58 0.15 1.31
N LEU A 92 19.98 1.29 1.03
CA LEU A 92 20.08 2.41 1.93
C LEU A 92 19.29 2.10 3.20
N GLU A 93 19.92 2.35 4.34
CA GLU A 93 19.24 2.23 5.62
C GLU A 93 18.13 3.28 5.74
N GLY A 94 16.97 2.85 6.22
CA GLY A 94 15.83 3.75 6.39
C GLY A 94 16.08 4.73 7.53
N LYS A 95 15.91 6.02 7.26
CA LYS A 95 15.96 7.06 8.29
C LYS A 95 14.57 7.25 8.90
N ARG A 96 14.50 7.31 10.22
CA ARG A 96 13.26 7.61 10.96
C ARG A 96 13.48 8.89 11.74
N LYS A 97 12.45 9.70 11.84
CA LYS A 97 12.41 10.79 12.81
C LYS A 97 12.25 10.24 14.22
N PRO A 98 12.70 10.97 15.25
CA PRO A 98 12.37 10.63 16.63
C PRO A 98 10.86 10.49 16.81
N ILE A 99 10.44 9.52 17.64
CA ILE A 99 9.00 9.24 17.83
C ILE A 99 8.27 10.43 18.44
N GLU A 100 8.97 11.21 19.25
CA GLU A 100 8.49 12.40 19.96
C GLU A 100 8.02 13.51 18.98
N GLU A 101 8.51 13.50 17.72
CA GLU A 101 8.03 14.43 16.69
C GLU A 101 6.61 14.07 16.16
N SER A 102 6.14 12.87 16.43
CA SER A 102 4.89 12.34 15.86
C SER A 102 3.92 11.82 16.90
N VAL A 103 4.35 11.61 18.14
CA VAL A 103 3.57 11.03 19.22
C VAL A 103 3.66 11.91 20.44
N GLU A 104 2.52 12.26 21.00
CA GLU A 104 2.37 12.92 22.29
C GLU A 104 1.79 11.91 23.29
N TRP A 105 2.44 11.78 24.44
CA TRP A 105 1.98 10.91 25.53
C TRP A 105 1.12 11.76 26.46
N ILE A 106 -0.11 11.34 26.69
CA ILE A 106 -1.04 12.00 27.60
C ILE A 106 -1.11 11.14 28.87
N ASP A 107 -0.26 11.47 29.86
CA ASP A 107 -0.14 10.71 31.09
C ASP A 107 -1.01 11.27 32.24
N ASP A 108 -1.46 12.52 32.13
CA ASP A 108 -2.24 13.17 33.17
C ASP A 108 -3.75 12.88 33.00
N TYR A 109 -4.21 11.85 33.69
CA TYR A 109 -5.62 11.72 34.04
C TYR A 109 -5.95 12.65 35.23
N ASN A 110 -5.67 13.93 35.13
CA ASN A 110 -6.27 14.92 35.99
C ASN A 110 -7.72 15.12 35.52
N THR A 111 -8.56 14.17 35.80
CA THR A 111 -10.00 14.31 35.79
C THR A 111 -10.44 14.99 37.10
N GLU A 112 -10.28 16.26 37.21
CA GLU A 112 -11.19 17.05 37.99
C GLU A 112 -12.49 17.19 37.20
N LEU A 113 -13.46 16.33 37.48
CA LEU A 113 -14.85 16.48 37.11
C LEU A 113 -15.52 17.50 38.04
#